data_3bf026202fdf47aff4ddd80029cf8c77
#
_entry.id   3bf026202fdf47aff4ddd80029cf8c77
#
_cell.length_a   1.000
_cell.length_b   1.000
_cell.length_c   1.000
_cell.angle_alpha   90.00
_cell.angle_beta   90.00
_cell.angle_gamma   90.00
#
_symmetry.space_group_name_H-M   'P 1'
#
loop_
_entity.id
_entity.type
_entity.pdbx_description
1 polymer ?
#
loop_
_entity_poly.entity_id
_entity_poly.type
_entity_poly.pdbx_seq_one_letter_code
_entity_poly.pdbx_strand_id
1 'polypeptide(L)'
;MKINNIILHNFGSYEGTTDFETRPCDGRNIVLIGGKNGAGKTTLFTAMRLCLYGYKSMGYKNPNSFYNRAVVKLINNTAKITKPTTTFVTMCIELNNVQGMDSFLLTRKWELNESLIESFSVLKNGADLSADEIADFEKYVVSLIPPELFNLYFFDGEKIADFFM
;
A
#
# COMPACT_ATOMS: atom_id res chain seq x y z
N MET A 1 11.42 9.38 -3.44
CA MET A 1 9.99 9.05 -3.52
C MET A 1 9.23 9.95 -2.56
N LYS A 2 8.14 10.56 -3.00
CA LYS A 2 7.17 11.24 -2.14
C LYS A 2 5.85 10.51 -2.22
N ILE A 3 5.11 10.41 -1.11
CA ILE A 3 3.76 9.85 -1.08
C ILE A 3 2.82 11.03 -0.86
N ASN A 4 1.95 11.29 -1.82
CA ASN A 4 1.06 12.45 -1.78
C ASN A 4 -0.30 12.11 -1.20
N ASN A 5 -0.76 10.88 -1.44
CA ASN A 5 -2.09 10.46 -1.03
C ASN A 5 -2.16 8.93 -0.90
N ILE A 6 -2.99 8.46 0.04
CA ILE A 6 -3.27 7.04 0.24
C ILE A 6 -4.77 6.88 0.44
N ILE A 7 -5.41 6.06 -0.37
CA ILE A 7 -6.84 5.76 -0.28
C ILE A 7 -7.00 4.29 0.10
N LEU A 8 -7.76 4.03 1.14
CA LEU A 8 -8.14 2.68 1.57
C LEU A 8 -9.64 2.50 1.36
N HIS A 9 -10.04 1.34 0.86
CA HIS A 9 -11.44 0.96 0.75
C HIS A 9 -11.66 -0.41 1.35
N ASN A 10 -12.52 -0.51 2.36
CA ASN A 10 -12.87 -1.75 3.07
C ASN A 10 -11.63 -2.53 3.56
N PHE A 11 -10.62 -1.84 4.08
CA PHE A 11 -9.33 -2.44 4.45
C PHE A 11 -9.10 -2.38 5.96
N GLY A 12 -8.94 -3.52 6.61
CA GLY A 12 -8.68 -3.66 8.04
C GLY A 12 -9.76 -2.98 8.89
N SER A 13 -9.38 -2.00 9.70
CA SER A 13 -10.30 -1.21 10.52
C SER A 13 -11.08 -0.14 9.75
N TYR A 14 -10.75 0.10 8.48
CA TYR A 14 -11.39 1.11 7.65
C TYR A 14 -12.54 0.51 6.87
N GLU A 15 -13.76 0.88 7.22
CA GLU A 15 -14.99 0.55 6.49
C GLU A 15 -15.28 1.65 5.47
N GLY A 16 -15.74 1.27 4.27
CA GLY A 16 -15.93 2.21 3.17
C GLY A 16 -14.61 2.79 2.68
N THR A 17 -14.63 4.00 2.17
CA THR A 17 -13.45 4.68 1.63
C THR A 17 -12.91 5.70 2.62
N THR A 18 -11.62 5.62 2.90
CA THR A 18 -10.88 6.59 3.71
C THR A 18 -9.70 7.12 2.91
N ASP A 19 -9.56 8.43 2.89
CA ASP A 19 -8.52 9.16 2.16
C ASP A 19 -7.55 9.83 3.15
N PHE A 20 -6.26 9.64 2.91
CA PHE A 20 -5.17 10.23 3.69
C PHE A 20 -4.33 11.13 2.79
N GLU A 21 -4.48 12.45 2.96
CA GLU A 21 -3.57 13.41 2.36
C GLU A 21 -2.23 13.35 3.11
N THR A 22 -1.18 12.93 2.42
CA THR A 22 0.16 12.73 2.98
C THR A 22 1.19 13.60 2.27
N ARG A 23 0.75 14.55 1.44
CA ARG A 23 1.65 15.44 0.71
C ARG A 23 2.44 16.30 1.70
N PRO A 24 3.78 16.29 1.63
CA PRO A 24 4.59 17.20 2.44
C PRO A 24 4.28 18.65 2.11
N CYS A 25 4.07 19.48 3.14
CA CYS A 25 3.91 20.93 2.97
C CYS A 25 5.27 21.62 2.82
N ASP A 26 5.27 22.84 2.30
CA ASP A 26 6.45 23.64 1.98
C ASP A 26 7.56 23.56 3.04
N GLY A 27 8.71 23.04 2.62
CA GLY A 27 9.90 22.88 3.47
C GLY A 27 9.82 21.87 4.60
N ARG A 28 8.70 21.14 4.74
CA ARG A 28 8.50 20.11 5.77
C ARG A 28 8.40 18.74 5.10
N ASN A 29 9.48 17.95 5.21
CA ASN A 29 9.57 16.63 4.57
C ASN A 29 9.05 15.48 5.46
N ILE A 30 8.47 15.79 6.63
CA ILE A 30 7.97 14.79 7.58
C ILE A 30 6.45 14.91 7.67
N VAL A 31 5.76 13.80 7.43
CA VAL A 31 4.32 13.67 7.65
C VAL A 31 4.11 12.85 8.92
N LEU A 32 3.44 13.45 9.91
CA LEU A 32 3.10 12.77 11.16
C LEU A 32 1.65 12.27 11.12
N ILE A 33 1.48 10.96 11.22
CA ILE A 33 0.18 10.32 11.29
C ILE A 33 -0.12 9.97 12.75
N GLY A 34 -0.97 10.77 13.38
CA GLY A 34 -1.40 10.58 14.76
C GLY A 34 -2.70 9.80 14.89
N GLY A 35 -2.89 9.11 16.02
CA GLY A 35 -4.14 8.42 16.32
C GLY A 35 -4.04 7.63 17.63
N LYS A 36 -5.18 7.40 18.28
CA LYS A 36 -5.27 6.55 19.49
C LYS A 36 -4.85 5.11 19.16
N ASN A 37 -4.51 4.31 20.19
CA ASN A 37 -4.26 2.88 20.01
C ASN A 37 -5.51 2.21 19.43
N GLY A 38 -5.31 1.34 18.43
CA GLY A 38 -6.41 0.72 17.71
C GLY A 38 -7.04 1.58 16.58
N ALA A 39 -6.61 2.84 16.40
CA ALA A 39 -7.15 3.72 15.35
C ALA A 39 -6.77 3.33 13.90
N GLY A 40 -6.04 2.23 13.71
CA GLY A 40 -5.70 1.73 12.36
C GLY A 40 -4.34 2.18 11.84
N LYS A 41 -3.45 2.79 12.65
CA LYS A 41 -2.11 3.19 12.20
C LYS A 41 -1.33 2.03 11.56
N THR A 42 -1.22 0.90 12.26
CA THR A 42 -0.57 -0.32 11.74
C THR A 42 -1.27 -0.88 10.50
N THR A 43 -2.59 -0.73 10.41
CA THR A 43 -3.38 -1.09 9.23
C THR A 43 -2.96 -0.26 8.01
N LEU A 44 -2.77 1.05 8.18
CA LEU A 44 -2.30 1.94 7.13
C LEU A 44 -0.91 1.53 6.63
N PHE A 45 0.05 1.25 7.53
CA PHE A 45 1.37 0.74 7.15
C PHE A 45 1.30 -0.58 6.38
N THR A 46 0.45 -1.50 6.83
CA THR A 46 0.22 -2.78 6.15
C THR A 46 -0.36 -2.56 4.75
N ALA A 47 -1.30 -1.63 4.60
CA ALA A 47 -1.89 -1.27 3.33
C ALA A 47 -0.85 -0.72 2.34
N MET A 48 0.02 0.20 2.79
CA MET A 48 1.10 0.75 1.99
C MET A 48 2.07 -0.34 1.51
N ARG A 49 2.51 -1.24 2.41
CA ARG A 49 3.38 -2.37 2.05
C ARG A 49 2.73 -3.28 1.03
N LEU A 50 1.46 -3.63 1.22
CA LEU A 50 0.73 -4.46 0.27
C LEU A 50 0.55 -3.77 -1.07
N CYS A 51 0.23 -2.47 -1.09
CA CYS A 51 0.10 -1.72 -2.34
C CYS A 51 1.39 -1.75 -3.15
N LEU A 52 2.54 -1.51 -2.51
CA LEU A 52 3.85 -1.45 -3.17
C LEU A 52 4.34 -2.83 -3.62
N TYR A 53 4.18 -3.87 -2.80
CA TYR A 53 4.91 -5.14 -2.98
C TYR A 53 4.00 -6.36 -3.18
N GLY A 54 2.69 -6.26 -2.95
CA GLY A 54 1.79 -7.40 -3.00
C GLY A 54 2.27 -8.56 -2.13
N TYR A 55 2.33 -9.77 -2.68
CA TYR A 55 2.78 -10.97 -1.97
C TYR A 55 4.24 -10.89 -1.46
N LYS A 56 5.09 -10.10 -2.11
CA LYS A 56 6.49 -9.88 -1.67
C LYS A 56 6.56 -9.17 -0.33
N SER A 57 5.54 -8.37 0.05
CA SER A 57 5.44 -7.70 1.36
C SER A 57 5.46 -8.69 2.53
N MET A 58 5.07 -9.94 2.30
CA MET A 58 5.01 -11.03 3.28
C MET A 58 6.14 -12.05 3.08
N GLY A 59 7.16 -11.74 2.27
CA GLY A 59 8.30 -12.61 2.01
C GLY A 59 8.03 -13.76 1.03
N TYR A 60 6.89 -13.77 0.34
CA TYR A 60 6.60 -14.82 -0.64
C TYR A 60 7.23 -14.48 -2.00
N LYS A 61 7.68 -15.52 -2.71
CA LYS A 61 8.23 -15.40 -4.07
C LYS A 61 7.13 -15.33 -5.15
N ASN A 62 5.98 -15.94 -4.86
CA ASN A 62 4.82 -15.99 -5.75
C ASN A 62 3.53 -15.89 -4.94
N PRO A 63 2.41 -15.46 -5.55
CA PRO A 63 1.09 -15.56 -4.93
C PRO A 63 0.80 -17.01 -4.53
N ASN A 64 0.26 -17.21 -3.33
CA ASN A 64 -0.07 -18.54 -2.82
C ASN A 64 -1.24 -18.49 -1.84
N SER A 65 -1.72 -19.66 -1.40
CA SER A 65 -2.86 -19.77 -0.50
C SER A 65 -2.66 -19.14 0.88
N PHE A 66 -1.40 -19.05 1.36
CA PHE A 66 -1.09 -18.38 2.63
C PHE A 66 -1.22 -16.88 2.50
N TYR A 67 -0.70 -16.32 1.39
CA TYR A 67 -0.88 -14.92 1.06
C TYR A 67 -2.37 -14.57 0.93
N ASN A 68 -3.12 -15.34 0.16
CA ASN A 68 -4.55 -15.10 -0.03
C ASN A 68 -5.31 -15.10 1.30
N ARG A 69 -5.03 -16.07 2.18
CA ARG A 69 -5.64 -16.13 3.53
C ARG A 69 -5.26 -14.92 4.39
N ALA A 70 -4.02 -14.46 4.29
CA ALA A 70 -3.57 -13.27 5.02
C ALA A 70 -4.30 -12.01 4.52
N VAL A 71 -4.43 -11.83 3.20
CA VAL A 71 -5.18 -10.71 2.62
C VAL A 71 -6.66 -10.76 3.01
N VAL A 72 -7.31 -11.93 2.96
CA VAL A 72 -8.72 -12.08 3.39
C VAL A 72 -8.92 -11.62 4.84
N LYS A 73 -7.94 -11.81 5.73
CA LYS A 73 -8.01 -11.30 7.12
C LYS A 73 -7.93 -9.77 7.19
N LEU A 74 -7.32 -9.14 6.19
CA LEU A 74 -7.18 -7.69 6.11
C LEU A 74 -8.38 -6.99 5.45
N ILE A 75 -9.30 -7.72 4.82
CA ILE A 75 -10.56 -7.14 4.36
C ILE A 75 -11.39 -6.76 5.57
N ASN A 76 -12.03 -5.58 5.54
CA ASN A 76 -12.90 -5.12 6.63
C ASN A 76 -13.98 -6.14 6.96
N ASN A 77 -14.22 -6.38 8.27
CA ASN A 77 -15.11 -7.44 8.71
C ASN A 77 -16.58 -7.18 8.34
N THR A 78 -17.03 -5.92 8.40
CA THR A 78 -18.40 -5.54 7.99
C THR A 78 -18.56 -5.74 6.48
N ALA A 79 -17.57 -5.30 5.68
CA ALA A 79 -17.61 -5.44 4.23
C ALA A 79 -17.65 -6.92 3.78
N LYS A 80 -17.02 -7.84 4.51
CA LYS A 80 -17.03 -9.29 4.19
C LYS A 80 -18.41 -9.95 4.31
N ILE A 81 -19.37 -9.34 5.01
CA ILE A 81 -20.72 -9.89 5.20
C ILE A 81 -21.46 -9.98 3.87
N THR A 82 -21.25 -8.99 2.98
CA THR A 82 -21.88 -8.94 1.66
C THR A 82 -20.88 -9.37 0.59
N LYS A 83 -21.22 -10.39 -0.19
CA LYS A 83 -20.38 -10.86 -1.32
C LYS A 83 -21.06 -10.58 -2.66
N PRO A 84 -20.32 -10.27 -3.72
CA PRO A 84 -18.87 -10.08 -3.75
C PRO A 84 -18.45 -8.83 -2.99
N THR A 85 -17.27 -8.90 -2.35
CA THR A 85 -16.67 -7.77 -1.62
C THR A 85 -15.43 -7.29 -2.34
N THR A 86 -15.35 -5.97 -2.53
CA THR A 86 -14.18 -5.31 -3.06
C THR A 86 -13.43 -4.61 -1.93
N THR A 87 -12.11 -4.78 -1.91
CA THR A 87 -11.18 -3.98 -1.11
C THR A 87 -10.03 -3.50 -1.98
N PHE A 88 -9.55 -2.29 -1.76
CA PHE A 88 -8.40 -1.79 -2.49
C PHE A 88 -7.57 -0.81 -1.66
N VAL A 89 -6.33 -0.66 -2.09
CA VAL A 89 -5.43 0.38 -1.64
C VAL A 89 -4.93 1.12 -2.87
N THR A 90 -5.09 2.44 -2.87
CA THR A 90 -4.53 3.32 -3.89
C THR A 90 -3.49 4.23 -3.27
N MET A 91 -2.35 4.41 -3.94
CA MET A 91 -1.29 5.33 -3.53
C MET A 91 -0.91 6.24 -4.70
N CYS A 92 -0.88 7.54 -4.45
CA CYS A 92 -0.28 8.50 -5.36
C CYS A 92 1.14 8.79 -4.89
N ILE A 93 2.13 8.45 -5.72
CA ILE A 93 3.55 8.66 -5.42
C ILE A 93 4.22 9.49 -6.50
N GLU A 94 5.26 10.22 -6.12
CA GLU A 94 6.14 10.94 -7.03
C GLU A 94 7.57 10.39 -6.94
N LEU A 95 8.17 10.16 -8.10
CA LEU A 95 9.55 9.67 -8.23
C LEU A 95 10.34 10.64 -9.09
N ASN A 96 11.53 11.03 -8.60
CA ASN A 96 12.44 11.84 -9.40
C ASN A 96 13.09 10.97 -10.49
N ASN A 97 13.16 11.48 -11.68
CA ASN A 97 13.92 10.92 -12.78
C ASN A 97 14.90 11.98 -13.36
N VAL A 98 15.66 11.62 -14.37
CA VAL A 98 16.67 12.50 -15.01
C VAL A 98 16.02 13.71 -15.70
N GLN A 99 14.75 13.60 -16.08
CA GLN A 99 14.02 14.64 -16.83
C GLN A 99 13.09 15.49 -15.93
N GLY A 100 12.97 15.13 -14.63
CA GLY A 100 12.09 15.80 -13.69
C GLY A 100 11.44 14.86 -12.71
N MET A 101 10.12 14.95 -12.54
CA MET A 101 9.35 14.18 -11.58
C MET A 101 8.18 13.49 -12.28
N ASP A 102 8.12 12.17 -12.17
CA ASP A 102 6.98 11.38 -12.63
C ASP A 102 6.00 11.14 -11.48
N SER A 103 4.71 11.26 -11.77
CA SER A 103 3.63 10.89 -10.87
C SER A 103 3.11 9.51 -11.22
N PHE A 104 2.91 8.67 -10.20
CA PHE A 104 2.36 7.33 -10.35
C PHE A 104 1.15 7.17 -9.44
N LEU A 105 0.05 6.66 -10.00
CA LEU A 105 -1.11 6.22 -9.24
C LEU A 105 -1.14 4.69 -9.25
N LEU A 106 -0.87 4.11 -8.09
CA LEU A 106 -0.84 2.66 -7.88
C LEU A 106 -2.17 2.23 -7.30
N THR A 107 -2.82 1.23 -7.87
CA THR A 107 -4.02 0.64 -7.27
C THR A 107 -3.89 -0.87 -7.22
N ARG A 108 -3.85 -1.42 -6.00
CA ARG A 108 -3.93 -2.85 -5.76
C ARG A 108 -5.29 -3.17 -5.17
N LYS A 109 -6.03 -4.02 -5.90
CA LYS A 109 -7.42 -4.34 -5.61
C LYS A 109 -7.58 -5.83 -5.43
N TRP A 110 -8.40 -6.21 -4.47
CA TRP A 110 -8.79 -7.59 -4.21
C TRP A 110 -10.31 -7.71 -4.23
N GLU A 111 -10.79 -8.70 -4.94
CA GLU A 111 -12.20 -9.07 -4.99
C GLU A 111 -12.40 -10.42 -4.32
N LEU A 112 -13.23 -10.47 -3.29
CA LEU A 112 -13.56 -11.69 -2.56
C LEU A 112 -14.98 -12.12 -2.90
N ASN A 113 -15.07 -13.28 -3.56
CA ASN A 113 -16.32 -14.01 -3.75
C ASN A 113 -16.15 -15.44 -3.25
N GLU A 114 -16.12 -16.45 -4.11
CA GLU A 114 -15.73 -17.83 -3.78
C GLU A 114 -14.22 -17.96 -3.56
N SER A 115 -13.45 -17.20 -4.32
CA SER A 115 -12.00 -17.06 -4.21
C SER A 115 -11.58 -15.60 -4.15
N LEU A 116 -10.33 -15.35 -3.74
CA LEU A 116 -9.73 -14.03 -3.77
C LEU A 116 -9.06 -13.83 -5.12
N ILE A 117 -9.43 -12.76 -5.81
CA ILE A 117 -8.81 -12.32 -7.06
C ILE A 117 -8.10 -10.99 -6.79
N GLU A 118 -6.81 -10.93 -7.11
CA GLU A 118 -5.99 -9.72 -7.01
C GLU A 118 -5.73 -9.13 -8.39
N SER A 119 -5.80 -7.80 -8.47
CA SER A 119 -5.36 -7.03 -9.63
C SER A 119 -4.47 -5.87 -9.17
N PHE A 120 -3.50 -5.51 -10.00
CA PHE A 120 -2.63 -4.37 -9.77
C PHE A 120 -2.56 -3.52 -11.04
N SER A 121 -2.84 -2.24 -10.91
CA SER A 121 -2.76 -1.27 -12.01
C SER A 121 -1.90 -0.07 -11.61
N VAL A 122 -1.24 0.50 -12.58
CA VAL A 122 -0.37 1.67 -12.41
C VAL A 122 -0.63 2.66 -13.54
N LEU A 123 -0.95 3.91 -13.18
CA LEU A 123 -0.93 5.01 -14.12
C LEU A 123 0.35 5.82 -13.92
N LYS A 124 1.05 6.12 -15.00
CA LYS A 124 2.18 7.03 -15.02
C LYS A 124 1.78 8.33 -15.70
N ASN A 125 1.83 9.45 -14.99
CA ASN A 125 1.44 10.77 -15.50
C ASN A 125 0.02 10.77 -16.13
N GLY A 126 -0.88 9.94 -15.57
CA GLY A 126 -2.27 9.81 -16.02
C GLY A 126 -2.49 8.79 -17.14
N ALA A 127 -1.45 8.14 -17.67
CA ALA A 127 -1.57 7.08 -18.67
C ALA A 127 -1.39 5.69 -18.05
N ASP A 128 -2.22 4.73 -18.47
CA ASP A 128 -2.12 3.34 -18.01
C ASP A 128 -0.82 2.71 -18.51
N LEU A 129 -0.13 2.00 -17.63
CA LEU A 129 0.99 1.14 -18.00
C LEU A 129 0.51 -0.23 -18.46
N SER A 130 1.19 -0.78 -19.47
CA SER A 130 1.03 -2.17 -19.90
C SER A 130 1.51 -3.15 -18.83
N ALA A 131 1.17 -4.43 -18.97
CA ALA A 131 1.57 -5.48 -18.04
C ALA A 131 3.11 -5.60 -17.90
N ASP A 132 3.86 -5.45 -18.99
CA ASP A 132 5.32 -5.51 -18.98
C ASP A 132 5.93 -4.29 -18.27
N GLU A 133 5.38 -3.09 -18.52
CA GLU A 133 5.81 -1.86 -17.84
C GLU A 133 5.49 -1.91 -16.34
N ILE A 134 4.35 -2.48 -15.94
CA ILE A 134 4.00 -2.71 -14.53
C ILE A 134 5.01 -3.66 -13.88
N ALA A 135 5.39 -4.76 -14.56
CA ALA A 135 6.37 -5.70 -14.04
C ALA A 135 7.76 -5.04 -13.84
N ASP A 136 8.17 -4.17 -14.76
CA ASP A 136 9.42 -3.42 -14.63
C ASP A 136 9.32 -2.33 -13.55
N PHE A 137 8.18 -1.67 -13.43
CA PHE A 137 7.91 -0.74 -12.33
C PHE A 137 7.97 -1.43 -10.96
N GLU A 138 7.40 -2.63 -10.79
CA GLU A 138 7.50 -3.40 -9.54
C GLU A 138 8.95 -3.75 -9.18
N LYS A 139 9.78 -4.13 -10.17
CA LYS A 139 11.22 -4.37 -9.97
C LYS A 139 11.94 -3.08 -9.54
N TYR A 140 11.60 -1.96 -10.19
CA TYR A 140 12.18 -0.66 -9.87
C TYR A 140 11.83 -0.24 -8.44
N VAL A 141 10.57 -0.37 -8.01
CA VAL A 141 10.16 -0.06 -6.63
C VAL A 141 10.91 -0.92 -5.62
N VAL A 142 11.05 -2.22 -5.87
CA VAL A 142 11.84 -3.13 -5.00
C VAL A 142 13.31 -2.73 -4.95
N SER A 143 13.90 -2.26 -6.06
CA SER A 143 15.28 -1.78 -6.07
C SER A 143 15.48 -0.47 -5.31
N LEU A 144 14.46 0.40 -5.33
CA LEU A 144 14.48 1.70 -4.67
C LEU A 144 14.29 1.56 -3.14
N ILE A 145 13.31 0.77 -2.75
CA ILE A 145 13.00 0.45 -1.34
C ILE A 145 12.73 -1.05 -1.25
N PRO A 146 13.73 -1.87 -0.91
CA PRO A 146 13.53 -3.30 -0.66
C PRO A 146 12.46 -3.54 0.43
N PRO A 147 11.59 -4.56 0.28
CA PRO A 147 10.53 -4.84 1.26
C PRO A 147 11.06 -5.04 2.69
N GLU A 148 12.28 -5.56 2.84
CA GLU A 148 12.96 -5.79 4.11
C GLU A 148 13.34 -4.47 4.80
N LEU A 149 13.62 -3.42 4.02
CA LEU A 149 14.00 -2.10 4.51
C LEU A 149 12.81 -1.15 4.67
N PHE A 150 11.60 -1.60 4.34
CA PHE A 150 10.40 -0.76 4.43
C PHE A 150 10.25 -0.11 5.80
N ASN A 151 10.47 -0.85 6.89
CA ASN A 151 10.31 -0.36 8.25
C ASN A 151 11.36 0.71 8.65
N LEU A 152 12.45 0.87 7.88
CA LEU A 152 13.43 1.95 8.10
C LEU A 152 12.97 3.28 7.50
N TYR A 153 12.14 3.21 6.47
CA TYR A 153 11.59 4.40 5.78
C TYR A 153 10.21 4.79 6.30
N PHE A 154 9.45 3.80 6.78
CA PHE A 154 8.09 3.96 7.30
C PHE A 154 8.07 3.52 8.77
N PHE A 155 8.23 4.48 9.63
CA PHE A 155 8.49 4.24 11.04
C PHE A 155 7.20 4.22 11.86
N ASP A 156 6.94 3.09 12.54
CA ASP A 156 5.86 2.98 13.52
C ASP A 156 6.37 3.45 14.89
N GLY A 157 5.93 4.64 15.31
CA GLY A 157 6.37 5.24 16.57
C GLY A 157 6.09 4.39 17.82
N GLU A 158 5.18 3.43 17.76
CA GLU A 158 4.92 2.49 18.87
C GLU A 158 6.04 1.45 19.03
N LYS A 159 6.85 1.25 18.00
CA LYS A 159 7.99 0.30 17.99
C LYS A 159 9.34 0.96 18.22
N ILE A 160 9.37 2.22 18.64
CA ILE A 160 10.63 2.95 18.95
C ILE A 160 11.46 2.18 19.99
N ALA A 161 10.83 1.62 21.01
CA ALA A 161 11.52 0.86 22.04
C ALA A 161 12.28 -0.37 21.50
N ASP A 162 11.76 -1.02 20.44
CA ASP A 162 12.36 -2.22 19.85
C ASP A 162 13.67 -1.93 19.09
N PHE A 163 13.95 -0.66 18.75
CA PHE A 163 15.18 -0.24 18.07
C PHE A 163 16.31 0.16 19.04
N PHE A 164 15.99 0.38 20.33
CA PHE A 164 16.97 0.85 21.33
C PHE A 164 17.26 -0.20 22.43
N MET A 165 16.69 -1.40 22.32
CA MET A 165 16.99 -2.55 23.15
C MET A 165 17.81 -3.59 22.36
#